data_cf2503c36558b06f46573844e32e69d3
#
_entry.id   cf2503c36558b06f46573844e32e69d3
#
_cell.length_a   1.000
_cell.length_b   1.000
_cell.length_c   1.000
_cell.angle_alpha   90.00
_cell.angle_beta   90.00
_cell.angle_gamma   90.00
#
_symmetry.space_group_name_H-M   'P 1'
#
loop_
_entity.id
_entity.type
_entity.pdbx_description
1 polymer ?
#
loop_
_entity_poly.entity_id
_entity_poly.type
_entity_poly.pdbx_seq_one_letter_code
_entity_poly.pdbx_strand_id
1 'polypeptide(L)'
;RLKRTVEDVRALAELKPSVRLCKGIYLERPEIAYRDYEAVRSNFVQALEELWEAGCYVGVATHDDQLLDQAEAEAERRGLGREDFEFQMLLGVRPTLGDALVLKGHRLRIYTPFGRDWYEYSLRRLQENPRIAGYIATDTLGRLIPGRNGAA
;
A
#
# COMPACT_ATOMS: atom_id res chain seq x y z
N ARG A 1 8.33 7.36 -3.33
CA ARG A 1 8.88 8.63 -2.79
C ARG A 1 10.18 9.05 -3.45
N LEU A 2 11.09 8.11 -3.76
CA LEU A 2 12.37 8.42 -4.43
C LEU A 2 12.10 8.92 -5.84
N LYS A 3 12.79 9.99 -6.25
CA LYS A 3 12.66 10.61 -7.58
C LYS A 3 13.07 9.67 -8.71
N ARG A 4 14.10 8.84 -8.48
CA ARG A 4 14.60 7.87 -9.45
C ARG A 4 13.67 6.67 -9.68
N THR A 5 12.59 6.47 -8.87
CA THR A 5 11.76 5.26 -8.90
C THR A 5 11.25 4.93 -10.30
N VAL A 6 10.77 5.91 -11.06
CA VAL A 6 10.22 5.67 -12.40
C VAL A 6 11.30 5.21 -13.37
N GLU A 7 12.51 5.80 -13.31
CA GLU A 7 13.65 5.39 -14.11
C GLU A 7 14.11 3.97 -13.76
N ASP A 8 14.18 3.64 -12.45
CA ASP A 8 14.54 2.30 -11.98
C ASP A 8 13.51 1.27 -12.45
N VAL A 9 12.23 1.59 -12.40
CA VAL A 9 11.13 0.74 -12.88
C VAL A 9 11.30 0.45 -14.38
N ARG A 10 11.54 1.47 -15.20
CA ARG A 10 11.77 1.32 -16.65
C ARG A 10 12.97 0.43 -16.94
N ALA A 11 14.06 0.61 -16.20
CA ALA A 11 15.26 -0.21 -16.36
C ALA A 11 15.05 -1.69 -16.01
N LEU A 12 14.10 -1.98 -15.07
CA LEU A 12 13.78 -3.35 -14.64
C LEU A 12 12.65 -3.98 -15.47
N ALA A 13 11.90 -3.19 -16.23
CA ALA A 13 10.67 -3.62 -16.90
C ALA A 13 10.87 -4.81 -17.86
N GLU A 14 11.99 -4.85 -18.58
CA GLU A 14 12.33 -5.95 -19.51
C GLU A 14 12.41 -7.32 -18.82
N LEU A 15 12.77 -7.33 -17.53
CA LEU A 15 12.84 -8.56 -16.72
C LEU A 15 11.49 -9.06 -16.23
N LYS A 16 10.43 -8.28 -16.39
CA LYS A 16 9.07 -8.53 -15.87
C LYS A 16 9.07 -9.03 -14.42
N PRO A 17 9.72 -8.32 -13.49
CA PRO A 17 9.82 -8.76 -12.12
C PRO A 17 8.48 -8.70 -11.39
N SER A 18 8.34 -9.48 -10.30
CA SER A 18 7.31 -9.25 -9.29
C SER A 18 7.78 -8.13 -8.36
N VAL A 19 7.06 -7.02 -8.31
CA VAL A 19 7.47 -5.81 -7.59
C VAL A 19 6.49 -5.47 -6.48
N ARG A 20 7.01 -5.25 -5.25
CA ARG A 20 6.25 -4.58 -4.20
C ARG A 20 6.45 -3.07 -4.33
N LEU A 21 5.41 -2.36 -4.74
CA LEU A 21 5.44 -0.91 -4.84
C LEU A 21 4.95 -0.27 -3.53
N CYS A 22 5.84 0.49 -2.88
CA CYS A 22 5.59 1.15 -1.61
C CYS A 22 5.67 2.67 -1.76
N LYS A 23 4.78 3.40 -1.06
CA LYS A 23 4.83 4.87 -1.02
C LYS A 23 6.13 5.42 -0.41
N GLY A 24 6.71 4.66 0.52
CA GLY A 24 7.90 5.05 1.26
C GLY A 24 7.58 5.93 2.47
N ILE A 25 8.22 5.64 3.60
CA ILE A 25 7.99 6.34 4.88
C ILE A 25 9.17 7.18 5.33
N TYR A 26 10.40 6.82 4.92
CA TYR A 26 11.61 7.52 5.35
C TYR A 26 11.69 8.93 4.77
N LEU A 27 12.09 9.88 5.62
CA LEU A 27 12.34 11.26 5.22
C LEU A 27 13.75 11.36 4.67
N GLU A 28 13.87 11.26 3.37
CA GLU A 28 15.12 11.42 2.66
C GLU A 28 15.38 12.90 2.31
N ARG A 29 16.61 13.20 1.88
CA ARG A 29 16.98 14.53 1.42
C ARG A 29 16.13 14.96 0.22
N PRO A 30 15.74 16.26 0.10
CA PRO A 30 14.87 16.74 -0.97
C PRO A 30 15.47 16.60 -2.38
N GLU A 31 16.80 16.47 -2.48
CA GLU A 31 17.49 16.24 -3.75
C GLU A 31 17.12 14.90 -4.37
N ILE A 32 16.88 13.86 -3.51
CA ILE A 32 16.66 12.49 -3.96
C ILE A 32 15.22 12.00 -3.77
N ALA A 33 14.40 12.71 -2.98
CA ALA A 33 13.03 12.29 -2.70
C ALA A 33 12.02 13.43 -2.68
N TYR A 34 10.82 13.16 -3.11
CA TYR A 34 9.68 14.06 -2.95
C TYR A 34 9.26 14.15 -1.48
N ARG A 35 8.99 15.36 -1.01
CA ARG A 35 8.48 15.64 0.34
C ARG A 35 7.01 16.03 0.32
N ASP A 36 6.58 16.68 -0.75
CA ASP A 36 5.19 17.01 -0.98
C ASP A 36 4.35 15.73 -1.13
N TYR A 37 3.16 15.74 -0.53
CA TYR A 37 2.32 14.55 -0.43
C TYR A 37 1.73 14.16 -1.79
N GLU A 38 1.31 15.13 -2.58
CA GLU A 38 0.74 14.89 -3.91
C GLU A 38 1.83 14.48 -4.91
N ALA A 39 3.02 15.07 -4.81
CA ALA A 39 4.16 14.65 -5.63
C ALA A 39 4.56 13.18 -5.34
N VAL A 40 4.49 12.75 -4.07
CA VAL A 40 4.73 11.34 -3.71
C VAL A 40 3.66 10.41 -4.29
N ARG A 41 2.38 10.83 -4.26
CA ARG A 41 1.27 10.07 -4.86
C ARG A 41 1.42 9.97 -6.37
N SER A 42 1.65 11.09 -7.05
CA SER A 42 1.85 11.13 -8.51
C SER A 42 2.99 10.22 -8.94
N ASN A 43 4.13 10.27 -8.24
CA ASN A 43 5.27 9.40 -8.53
C ASN A 43 4.96 7.91 -8.28
N PHE A 44 4.12 7.60 -7.29
CA PHE A 44 3.66 6.23 -7.04
C PHE A 44 2.78 5.72 -8.19
N VAL A 45 1.80 6.52 -8.59
CA VAL A 45 0.88 6.16 -9.69
C VAL A 45 1.64 5.98 -11.00
N GLN A 46 2.53 6.91 -11.33
CA GLN A 46 3.36 6.80 -12.52
C GLN A 46 4.21 5.51 -12.53
N ALA A 47 4.83 5.17 -11.39
CA ALA A 47 5.60 3.93 -11.28
C ALA A 47 4.70 2.68 -11.41
N LEU A 48 3.47 2.73 -10.90
CA LEU A 48 2.48 1.66 -11.01
C LEU A 48 2.07 1.44 -12.47
N GLU A 49 1.75 2.53 -13.19
CA GLU A 49 1.39 2.52 -14.61
C GLU A 49 2.50 1.91 -15.47
N GLU A 50 3.75 2.32 -15.29
CA GLU A 50 4.92 1.79 -15.99
C GLU A 50 5.11 0.29 -15.74
N LEU A 51 4.95 -0.16 -14.49
CA LEU A 51 5.06 -1.58 -14.14
C LEU A 51 3.97 -2.41 -14.82
N TRP A 52 2.74 -1.95 -14.80
CA TRP A 52 1.63 -2.66 -15.42
C TRP A 52 1.69 -2.64 -16.96
N GLU A 53 2.14 -1.53 -17.55
CA GLU A 53 2.38 -1.45 -18.98
C GLU A 53 3.44 -2.45 -19.46
N ALA A 54 4.47 -2.67 -18.65
CA ALA A 54 5.49 -3.67 -18.91
C ALA A 54 5.03 -5.12 -18.65
N GLY A 55 3.83 -5.33 -18.11
CA GLY A 55 3.29 -6.66 -17.75
C GLY A 55 3.95 -7.25 -16.51
N CYS A 56 4.38 -6.43 -15.56
CA CYS A 56 4.92 -6.86 -14.28
C CYS A 56 3.80 -7.20 -13.30
N TYR A 57 4.00 -8.24 -12.46
CA TYR A 57 3.13 -8.47 -11.31
C TYR A 57 3.42 -7.45 -10.21
N VAL A 58 2.39 -6.74 -9.71
CA VAL A 58 2.58 -5.67 -8.73
C VAL A 58 1.84 -5.96 -7.43
N GLY A 59 2.59 -5.93 -6.32
CA GLY A 59 2.03 -5.80 -4.98
C GLY A 59 1.87 -4.33 -4.61
N VAL A 60 0.64 -3.82 -4.62
CA VAL A 60 0.28 -2.44 -4.29
C VAL A 60 0.26 -2.28 -2.78
N ALA A 61 1.39 -1.84 -2.20
CA ALA A 61 1.62 -1.83 -0.75
C ALA A 61 1.35 -0.44 -0.16
N THR A 62 0.09 -0.15 0.14
CA THR A 62 -0.33 1.13 0.71
C THR A 62 -1.61 1.02 1.55
N HIS A 63 -1.83 2.00 2.46
CA HIS A 63 -3.07 2.20 3.21
C HIS A 63 -3.71 3.56 2.87
N ASP A 64 -3.26 4.19 1.79
CA ASP A 64 -3.74 5.49 1.31
C ASP A 64 -4.94 5.28 0.39
N ASP A 65 -6.14 5.74 0.82
CA ASP A 65 -7.38 5.55 0.07
C ASP A 65 -7.27 6.02 -1.39
N GLN A 66 -6.73 7.21 -1.61
CA GLN A 66 -6.61 7.75 -2.97
C GLN A 66 -5.73 6.89 -3.87
N LEU A 67 -4.64 6.32 -3.32
CA LEU A 67 -3.79 5.41 -4.09
C LEU A 67 -4.45 4.06 -4.36
N LEU A 68 -5.27 3.58 -3.43
CA LEU A 68 -6.05 2.35 -3.64
C LEU A 68 -7.12 2.56 -4.71
N ASP A 69 -7.88 3.66 -4.61
CA ASP A 69 -8.91 4.01 -5.61
C ASP A 69 -8.30 4.20 -7.00
N GLN A 70 -7.16 4.88 -7.09
CA GLN A 70 -6.43 5.05 -8.36
C GLN A 70 -5.90 3.73 -8.91
N ALA A 71 -5.39 2.85 -8.06
CA ALA A 71 -4.94 1.53 -8.48
C ALA A 71 -6.11 0.65 -8.97
N GLU A 72 -7.26 0.67 -8.28
CA GLU A 72 -8.46 -0.04 -8.73
C GLU A 72 -8.93 0.47 -10.10
N ALA A 73 -9.07 1.79 -10.25
CA ALA A 73 -9.50 2.40 -11.51
C ALA A 73 -8.55 2.10 -12.68
N GLU A 74 -7.25 2.15 -12.43
CA GLU A 74 -6.24 1.84 -13.45
C GLU A 74 -6.22 0.35 -13.81
N ALA A 75 -6.36 -0.54 -12.84
CA ALA A 75 -6.47 -1.97 -13.08
C ALA A 75 -7.71 -2.29 -13.92
N GLU A 76 -8.87 -1.70 -13.59
CA GLU A 76 -10.10 -1.85 -14.36
C GLU A 76 -9.93 -1.34 -15.80
N ARG A 77 -9.35 -0.16 -15.99
CA ARG A 77 -9.09 0.43 -17.32
C ARG A 77 -8.21 -0.46 -18.20
N ARG A 78 -7.26 -1.19 -17.58
CA ARG A 78 -6.34 -2.12 -18.26
C ARG A 78 -6.91 -3.53 -18.40
N GLY A 79 -8.04 -3.85 -17.77
CA GLY A 79 -8.60 -5.19 -17.74
C GLY A 79 -7.77 -6.18 -16.89
N LEU A 80 -7.02 -5.68 -15.89
CA LEU A 80 -6.21 -6.50 -15.01
C LEU A 80 -7.08 -7.23 -13.98
N GLY A 81 -6.76 -8.49 -13.75
CA GLY A 81 -7.46 -9.35 -12.80
C GLY A 81 -6.60 -9.66 -11.56
N ARG A 82 -7.16 -10.46 -10.67
CA ARG A 82 -6.51 -10.88 -9.43
C ARG A 82 -5.22 -11.70 -9.61
N GLU A 83 -4.93 -12.14 -10.83
CA GLU A 83 -3.68 -12.85 -11.14
C GLU A 83 -2.55 -11.91 -11.57
N ASP A 84 -2.87 -10.64 -11.88
CA ASP A 84 -1.90 -9.66 -12.37
C ASP A 84 -1.33 -8.80 -11.26
N PHE A 85 -2.08 -8.65 -10.15
CA PHE A 85 -1.65 -7.84 -9.00
C PHE A 85 -2.31 -8.27 -7.69
N GLU A 86 -1.84 -7.71 -6.59
CA GLU A 86 -2.46 -7.83 -5.28
C GLU A 86 -2.32 -6.53 -4.48
N PHE A 87 -3.25 -6.29 -3.56
CA PHE A 87 -3.07 -5.28 -2.53
C PHE A 87 -2.29 -5.87 -1.35
N GLN A 88 -1.49 -5.03 -0.68
CA GLN A 88 -0.69 -5.45 0.46
C GLN A 88 -0.84 -4.48 1.62
N MET A 89 -1.22 -4.99 2.78
CA MET A 89 -1.45 -4.21 3.99
C MET A 89 -0.72 -4.79 5.20
N LEU A 90 -0.48 -3.96 6.21
CA LEU A 90 0.05 -4.39 7.49
C LEU A 90 -1.05 -4.99 8.36
N LEU A 91 -0.73 -6.05 9.08
CA LEU A 91 -1.64 -6.64 10.07
C LEU A 91 -2.12 -5.59 11.08
N GLY A 92 -3.44 -5.53 11.30
CA GLY A 92 -4.06 -4.62 12.27
C GLY A 92 -4.16 -3.16 11.85
N VAL A 93 -3.75 -2.83 10.62
CA VAL A 93 -3.88 -1.46 10.08
C VAL A 93 -5.04 -1.41 9.10
N ARG A 94 -6.11 -0.68 9.45
CA ARG A 94 -7.32 -0.50 8.63
C ARG A 94 -7.96 -1.81 8.15
N PRO A 95 -8.29 -2.75 9.03
CA PRO A 95 -8.82 -4.06 8.64
C PRO A 95 -10.11 -3.96 7.82
N THR A 96 -11.02 -3.03 8.16
CA THR A 96 -12.25 -2.80 7.39
C THR A 96 -12.02 -2.41 5.94
N LEU A 97 -10.93 -1.66 5.65
CA LEU A 97 -10.53 -1.35 4.29
C LEU A 97 -10.01 -2.60 3.57
N GLY A 98 -9.24 -3.43 4.27
CA GLY A 98 -8.78 -4.72 3.74
C GLY A 98 -9.95 -5.66 3.40
N ASP A 99 -10.92 -5.75 4.31
CA ASP A 99 -12.15 -6.55 4.09
C ASP A 99 -12.93 -6.05 2.87
N ALA A 100 -13.05 -4.72 2.70
CA ALA A 100 -13.71 -4.13 1.55
C ALA A 100 -13.03 -4.49 0.22
N LEU A 101 -11.69 -4.49 0.17
CA LEU A 101 -10.93 -4.92 -1.01
C LEU A 101 -11.18 -6.39 -1.35
N VAL A 102 -11.22 -7.25 -0.33
CA VAL A 102 -11.52 -8.69 -0.51
C VAL A 102 -12.95 -8.91 -1.00
N LEU A 103 -13.93 -8.18 -0.44
CA LEU A 103 -15.33 -8.24 -0.88
C LEU A 103 -15.51 -7.79 -2.34
N LYS A 104 -14.71 -6.86 -2.83
CA LYS A 104 -14.64 -6.47 -4.25
C LYS A 104 -13.99 -7.54 -5.14
N GLY A 105 -13.44 -8.63 -4.57
CA GLY A 105 -12.81 -9.73 -5.29
C GLY A 105 -11.30 -9.59 -5.48
N HIS A 106 -10.67 -8.58 -4.90
CA HIS A 106 -9.24 -8.38 -5.00
C HIS A 106 -8.45 -9.39 -4.13
N ARG A 107 -7.24 -9.71 -4.55
CA ARG A 107 -6.27 -10.45 -3.74
C ARG A 107 -5.64 -9.49 -2.72
N LEU A 108 -5.71 -9.84 -1.45
CA LEU A 108 -5.08 -9.09 -0.36
C LEU A 108 -4.02 -9.94 0.35
N ARG A 109 -2.82 -9.41 0.46
CA ARG A 109 -1.74 -9.97 1.28
C ARG A 109 -1.57 -9.17 2.55
N ILE A 110 -1.64 -9.84 3.68
CA ILE A 110 -1.38 -9.21 4.99
C ILE A 110 0.06 -9.48 5.40
N TYR A 111 0.83 -8.40 5.56
CA TYR A 111 2.18 -8.45 6.10
C TYR A 111 2.13 -8.53 7.62
N THR A 112 2.71 -9.58 8.16
CA THR A 112 2.70 -9.87 9.60
C THR A 112 4.14 -9.90 10.12
N PRO A 113 4.52 -9.00 11.03
CA PRO A 113 5.79 -9.11 11.75
C PRO A 113 5.81 -10.41 12.56
N PHE A 114 6.91 -11.15 12.47
CA PHE A 114 7.06 -12.44 13.14
C PHE A 114 8.50 -12.62 13.64
N GLY A 115 8.68 -13.44 14.69
CA GLY A 115 9.99 -13.76 15.24
C GLY A 115 10.33 -12.91 16.46
N ARG A 116 11.60 -12.99 16.93
CA ARG A 116 12.03 -12.37 18.19
C ARG A 116 11.93 -10.85 18.17
N ASP A 117 12.19 -10.22 17.03
CA ASP A 117 12.29 -8.76 16.88
C ASP A 117 10.97 -8.11 16.41
N TRP A 118 9.84 -8.83 16.46
CA TRP A 118 8.54 -8.33 16.01
C TRP A 118 8.10 -7.07 16.77
N TYR A 119 8.39 -7.01 18.06
CA TYR A 119 8.00 -5.88 18.91
C TYR A 119 8.75 -4.61 18.54
N GLU A 120 10.08 -4.68 18.45
CA GLU A 120 10.92 -3.54 18.06
C GLU A 120 10.62 -3.07 16.64
N TYR A 121 10.38 -4.00 15.71
CA TYR A 121 9.92 -3.68 14.37
C TYR A 121 8.60 -2.92 14.40
N SER A 122 7.61 -3.40 15.15
CA SER A 122 6.28 -2.79 15.26
C SER A 122 6.38 -1.39 15.89
N LEU A 123 7.18 -1.25 16.93
CA LEU A 123 7.40 0.04 17.60
C LEU A 123 8.02 1.07 16.64
N ARG A 124 9.04 0.68 15.87
CA ARG A 124 9.61 1.56 14.82
C ARG A 124 8.56 2.00 13.80
N ARG A 125 7.71 1.09 13.33
CA ARG A 125 6.62 1.44 12.40
C ARG A 125 5.65 2.47 12.97
N LEU A 126 5.30 2.35 14.25
CA LEU A 126 4.45 3.32 14.94
C LEU A 126 5.13 4.69 15.08
N GLN A 127 6.41 4.71 15.39
CA GLN A 127 7.20 5.96 15.52
C GLN A 127 7.39 6.66 14.15
N GLU A 128 7.66 5.90 13.11
CA GLU A 128 7.89 6.43 11.75
C GLU A 128 6.59 6.90 11.08
N ASN A 129 5.45 6.35 11.47
CA ASN A 129 4.15 6.72 10.95
C ASN A 129 3.08 6.81 12.06
N PRO A 130 2.96 7.95 12.73
CA PRO A 130 1.97 8.16 13.78
C PRO A 130 0.51 7.91 13.34
N ARG A 131 0.22 8.00 12.04
CA ARG A 131 -1.11 7.66 11.50
C ARG A 131 -1.46 6.18 11.69
N ILE A 132 -0.48 5.29 11.67
CA ILE A 132 -0.68 3.86 11.96
C ILE A 132 -1.21 3.69 13.39
N ALA A 133 -0.63 4.40 14.36
CA ALA A 133 -1.12 4.39 15.74
C ALA A 133 -2.58 4.87 15.83
N GLY A 134 -2.94 5.93 15.11
CA GLY A 134 -4.32 6.41 15.00
C GLY A 134 -5.26 5.36 14.42
N TYR A 135 -4.89 4.67 13.36
CA TYR A 135 -5.72 3.62 12.76
C TYR A 135 -5.94 2.43 13.70
N ILE A 136 -4.88 1.98 14.39
CA ILE A 136 -4.98 0.90 15.38
C ILE A 136 -5.88 1.31 16.55
N ALA A 137 -5.73 2.54 17.05
CA ALA A 137 -6.53 3.06 18.15
C ALA A 137 -8.03 3.15 17.78
N THR A 138 -8.36 3.69 16.60
CA THR A 138 -9.74 3.82 16.14
C THR A 138 -10.40 2.46 15.91
N ASP A 139 -9.68 1.50 15.34
CA ASP A 139 -10.20 0.16 15.11
C ASP A 139 -10.43 -0.60 16.43
N THR A 140 -9.46 -0.51 17.36
CA THR A 140 -9.57 -1.13 18.69
C THR A 140 -10.75 -0.55 19.48
N LEU A 141 -10.91 0.78 19.49
CA LEU A 141 -12.05 1.45 20.14
C LEU A 141 -13.37 1.08 19.47
N GLY A 142 -13.41 0.99 18.16
CA GLY A 142 -14.61 0.56 17.42
C GLY A 142 -15.06 -0.85 17.74
N ARG A 143 -14.12 -1.76 18.06
CA ARG A 143 -14.43 -3.14 18.50
C ARG A 143 -14.86 -3.24 19.97
N LEU A 144 -14.42 -2.31 20.82
CA LEU A 144 -14.75 -2.27 22.24
C LEU A 144 -16.10 -1.61 22.52
N ILE A 145 -16.72 -0.91 21.54
CA ILE A 145 -18.06 -0.33 21.69
C ILE A 145 -19.08 -1.36 21.18
N PRO A 146 -19.83 -2.04 22.08
CA PRO A 146 -20.89 -2.97 21.67
C PRO A 146 -22.03 -2.19 21.02
N GLY A 147 -22.34 -2.43 19.75
CA GLY A 147 -23.54 -1.88 19.11
C GLY A 147 -23.38 -1.28 17.71
N ARG A 148 -22.20 -1.37 17.07
CA ARG A 148 -21.99 -0.79 15.73
C ARG A 148 -21.83 -1.81 14.59
N ASN A 149 -21.93 -3.10 14.87
CA ASN A 149 -21.94 -4.18 13.88
C ASN A 149 -23.35 -4.76 13.80
N GLY A 150 -24.25 -4.04 13.14
CA GLY A 150 -25.59 -4.56 12.92
C GLY A 150 -26.44 -3.60 12.09
N ALA A 151 -26.18 -3.54 10.79
CA ALA A 151 -27.21 -3.27 9.78
C ALA A 151 -26.65 -3.57 8.39
N ALA A 152 -27.21 -4.67 7.84
CA ALA A 152 -27.36 -5.07 6.44
C ALA A 152 -26.13 -5.02 5.53
#